data_47b088f050ea35182cd62539eafccb94
#
_entry.id   47b088f050ea35182cd62539eafccb94
#
_cell.length_a   1.000
_cell.length_b   1.000
_cell.length_c   1.000
_cell.angle_alpha   90.00
_cell.angle_beta   90.00
_cell.angle_gamma   90.00
#
_symmetry.space_group_name_H-M   'P 1'
#
loop_
_entity.id
_entity.type
_entity.pdbx_description
1 polymer ?
#
loop_
_entity_poly.entity_id
_entity_poly.type
_entity_poly.pdbx_seq_one_letter_code
_entity_poly.pdbx_strand_id
1 'polypeptide(L)'
;MQEPATHGDVIEQPLIKVSAFWRMFPAGMRRRWWMFRPFDLIARHFPIFRPRKGLLVVRMDGIGDMMLFRQSLEHYAEVFGVDKADITVLGCDSWRLISPKIFEGYKVITIDEHAYARKLMYRLRVNLMVRRLAPKITACDSYLRRAMMADSLVWVSAASRTVVSMPYVNEPTRSEFTFYLSQVDEVIDTGPYPTHEILRHFRFVSTVAGKNFQPQPPKINWPDQRPALAADGPYAVINPGSNEPGRRWPFASYVAVAEKLLAMGWRVAFVGTRGERWDAKLLDDMARRPGVSDLTGRTTLPELMDLMNHAGLVISNDTGPAHLSIALGAPTLVIVGGGHFTSFVPYPESACPDNARFIYKQMDCYHCFWRCDKRASKFEVFPCVAAIPADDVWTVCESLMNEYQSESARPMAAG
;
A
#
# COMPACT_ATOMS: atom_id res chain seq x y z
N MET A 1 12.51 -13.07 27.77
CA MET A 1 11.92 -12.35 26.65
C MET A 1 10.41 -12.53 26.79
N GLN A 2 9.69 -11.49 27.22
CA GLN A 2 8.23 -11.51 27.27
C GLN A 2 7.73 -11.34 25.82
N GLU A 3 6.84 -12.22 25.40
CA GLU A 3 6.13 -12.05 24.13
C GLU A 3 5.41 -10.70 24.13
N PRO A 4 5.50 -9.92 23.03
CA PRO A 4 4.78 -8.65 22.94
C PRO A 4 3.28 -8.94 23.04
N ALA A 5 2.59 -8.23 23.92
CA ALA A 5 1.14 -8.31 24.06
C ALA A 5 0.48 -7.97 22.71
N THR A 6 -0.02 -8.97 22.04
CA THR A 6 -0.79 -8.83 20.82
C THR A 6 -2.15 -8.23 21.17
N HIS A 7 -2.33 -6.93 20.96
CA HIS A 7 -3.62 -6.28 21.08
C HIS A 7 -4.55 -6.72 19.94
N GLY A 8 -5.23 -7.81 20.15
CA GLY A 8 -6.23 -8.38 19.25
C GLY A 8 -5.95 -9.86 19.05
N ASP A 9 -6.84 -10.71 19.57
CA ASP A 9 -6.75 -12.14 19.41
C ASP A 9 -6.65 -12.51 17.93
N VAL A 10 -5.44 -12.79 17.46
CA VAL A 10 -5.21 -13.38 16.14
C VAL A 10 -5.65 -14.81 16.23
N ILE A 11 -6.81 -15.12 15.65
CA ILE A 11 -7.23 -16.50 15.54
C ILE A 11 -6.43 -17.10 14.39
N GLU A 12 -5.50 -17.96 14.73
CA GLU A 12 -4.49 -18.50 13.83
C GLU A 12 -5.04 -19.17 12.57
N GLN A 13 -6.30 -19.61 12.54
CA GLN A 13 -6.89 -20.16 11.33
C GLN A 13 -8.40 -19.94 11.23
N PRO A 14 -8.91 -19.33 10.13
CA PRO A 14 -10.31 -19.50 9.77
C PRO A 14 -10.57 -20.96 9.47
N LEU A 15 -11.77 -21.46 9.78
CA LEU A 15 -12.13 -22.82 9.45
C LEU A 15 -12.25 -22.96 7.92
N ILE A 16 -11.24 -23.57 7.29
CA ILE A 16 -11.24 -23.79 5.83
C ILE A 16 -12.24 -24.89 5.44
N LYS A 17 -12.53 -25.82 6.36
CA LYS A 17 -13.48 -26.91 6.13
C LYS A 17 -14.75 -26.68 6.93
N VAL A 18 -15.86 -26.40 6.25
CA VAL A 18 -17.18 -26.25 6.85
C VAL A 18 -18.22 -27.04 6.05
N SER A 19 -19.34 -27.40 6.73
CA SER A 19 -20.44 -28.12 6.09
C SER A 19 -21.17 -27.26 5.04
N ALA A 20 -21.79 -27.91 4.05
CA ALA A 20 -22.65 -27.22 3.08
C ALA A 20 -23.81 -26.46 3.75
N PHE A 21 -24.37 -27.04 4.83
CA PHE A 21 -25.41 -26.38 5.60
C PHE A 21 -24.92 -25.08 6.24
N TRP A 22 -23.72 -25.08 6.84
CA TRP A 22 -23.14 -23.85 7.41
C TRP A 22 -22.89 -22.78 6.32
N ARG A 23 -22.46 -23.16 5.12
CA ARG A 23 -22.30 -22.20 4.00
C ARG A 23 -23.65 -21.59 3.58
N MET A 24 -24.73 -22.32 3.71
CA MET A 24 -26.06 -21.83 3.40
C MET A 24 -26.55 -20.83 4.46
N PHE A 25 -26.33 -21.15 5.73
CA PHE A 25 -26.77 -20.35 6.89
C PHE A 25 -25.59 -20.11 7.86
N PRO A 26 -24.60 -19.27 7.46
CA PRO A 26 -23.42 -19.09 8.29
C PRO A 26 -23.75 -18.27 9.55
N ALA A 27 -23.29 -18.78 10.69
CA ALA A 27 -23.38 -18.04 11.97
C ALA A 27 -22.26 -16.99 12.08
N GLY A 28 -22.49 -15.96 12.89
CA GLY A 28 -21.49 -14.93 13.20
C GLY A 28 -21.23 -13.90 12.10
N MET A 29 -22.05 -13.88 11.06
CA MET A 29 -21.93 -12.89 9.98
C MET A 29 -22.41 -11.51 10.38
N ARG A 30 -21.65 -10.48 10.01
CA ARG A 30 -22.07 -9.09 10.22
C ARG A 30 -23.31 -8.75 9.37
N ARG A 31 -24.20 -7.85 9.89
CA ARG A 31 -25.45 -7.44 9.21
C ARG A 31 -25.25 -7.06 7.74
N ARG A 32 -24.16 -6.37 7.44
CA ARG A 32 -23.83 -5.91 6.08
C ARG A 32 -23.60 -7.06 5.10
N TRP A 33 -23.04 -8.18 5.55
CA TRP A 33 -22.87 -9.37 4.73
C TRP A 33 -24.21 -9.95 4.27
N TRP A 34 -25.20 -10.07 5.17
CA TRP A 34 -26.54 -10.54 4.83
C TRP A 34 -27.25 -9.62 3.82
N MET A 35 -27.03 -8.31 3.93
CA MET A 35 -27.59 -7.33 3.00
C MET A 35 -26.99 -7.47 1.58
N PHE A 36 -25.70 -7.76 1.45
CA PHE A 36 -25.03 -7.86 0.15
C PHE A 36 -25.15 -9.25 -0.48
N ARG A 37 -25.28 -10.30 0.32
CA ARG A 37 -25.29 -11.69 -0.14
C ARG A 37 -26.24 -12.00 -1.30
N PRO A 38 -27.52 -11.59 -1.32
CA PRO A 38 -28.42 -11.88 -2.45
C PRO A 38 -27.87 -11.34 -3.76
N PHE A 39 -27.31 -10.14 -3.77
CA PHE A 39 -26.74 -9.48 -4.95
C PHE A 39 -25.44 -10.14 -5.39
N ASP A 40 -24.61 -10.54 -4.45
CA ASP A 40 -23.38 -11.27 -4.74
C ASP A 40 -23.70 -12.65 -5.32
N LEU A 41 -24.74 -13.34 -4.83
CA LEU A 41 -25.24 -14.61 -5.38
C LEU A 41 -25.77 -14.45 -6.80
N ILE A 42 -26.60 -13.43 -7.07
CA ILE A 42 -27.10 -13.12 -8.41
C ILE A 42 -25.93 -12.93 -9.37
N ALA A 43 -24.95 -12.16 -8.98
CA ALA A 43 -23.77 -11.92 -9.83
C ALA A 43 -22.95 -13.20 -10.04
N ARG A 44 -22.68 -13.99 -8.99
CA ARG A 44 -21.91 -15.23 -9.07
C ARG A 44 -22.56 -16.25 -10.01
N HIS A 45 -23.87 -16.38 -9.98
CA HIS A 45 -24.61 -17.33 -10.82
C HIS A 45 -25.05 -16.74 -12.17
N PHE A 46 -24.68 -15.49 -12.47
CA PHE A 46 -24.96 -14.91 -13.77
C PHE A 46 -24.36 -15.77 -14.88
N PRO A 47 -25.14 -16.16 -15.91
CA PRO A 47 -24.69 -17.06 -16.96
C PRO A 47 -23.58 -16.41 -17.81
N ILE A 48 -22.57 -17.19 -18.15
CA ILE A 48 -21.45 -16.81 -18.99
C ILE A 48 -21.39 -17.78 -20.17
N PHE A 49 -21.50 -17.25 -21.38
CA PHE A 49 -21.53 -18.02 -22.63
C PHE A 49 -20.20 -17.99 -23.39
N ARG A 50 -19.15 -17.41 -22.79
CA ARG A 50 -17.81 -17.39 -23.36
C ARG A 50 -16.83 -18.28 -22.59
N PRO A 51 -15.78 -18.82 -23.25
CA PRO A 51 -14.76 -19.62 -22.56
C PRO A 51 -14.04 -18.76 -21.49
N ARG A 52 -13.66 -19.42 -20.40
CA ARG A 52 -12.86 -18.80 -19.36
C ARG A 52 -11.42 -18.68 -19.81
N LYS A 53 -10.83 -17.48 -19.63
CA LYS A 53 -9.48 -17.19 -20.07
C LYS A 53 -8.75 -16.26 -19.09
N GLY A 54 -7.42 -16.43 -19.01
CA GLY A 54 -6.52 -15.53 -18.32
C GLY A 54 -6.65 -15.56 -16.80
N LEU A 55 -5.98 -14.63 -16.17
CA LEU A 55 -5.84 -14.47 -14.73
C LEU A 55 -6.46 -13.13 -14.28
N LEU A 56 -7.29 -13.18 -13.26
CA LEU A 56 -7.74 -12.00 -12.51
C LEU A 56 -6.95 -11.92 -11.20
N VAL A 57 -6.23 -10.82 -10.99
CA VAL A 57 -5.53 -10.51 -9.75
C VAL A 57 -6.33 -9.45 -9.00
N VAL A 58 -6.81 -9.78 -7.81
CA VAL A 58 -7.64 -8.89 -6.99
C VAL A 58 -6.76 -8.18 -5.97
N ARG A 59 -6.64 -6.85 -6.10
CA ARG A 59 -5.81 -5.96 -5.27
C ARG A 59 -6.62 -4.76 -4.77
N MET A 60 -7.42 -5.00 -3.72
CA MET A 60 -8.27 -3.96 -3.12
C MET A 60 -7.54 -3.21 -2.01
N ASP A 61 -6.35 -2.74 -2.32
CA ASP A 61 -5.40 -2.15 -1.39
C ASP A 61 -5.10 -0.68 -1.73
N GLY A 62 -4.45 0.02 -0.81
CA GLY A 62 -3.98 1.38 -1.01
C GLY A 62 -2.76 1.49 -1.94
N ILE A 63 -2.33 2.74 -2.19
CA ILE A 63 -1.19 3.04 -3.07
C ILE A 63 0.10 2.37 -2.58
N GLY A 64 0.36 2.42 -1.26
CA GLY A 64 1.56 1.83 -0.67
C GLY A 64 1.63 0.32 -0.87
N ASP A 65 0.54 -0.38 -0.53
CA ASP A 65 0.45 -1.84 -0.68
C ASP A 65 0.61 -2.27 -2.14
N MET A 66 0.04 -1.49 -3.07
CA MET A 66 0.17 -1.71 -4.50
C MET A 66 1.64 -1.63 -4.95
N MET A 67 2.43 -0.69 -4.39
CA MET A 67 3.86 -0.59 -4.68
C MET A 67 4.66 -1.78 -4.15
N LEU A 68 4.38 -2.23 -2.94
CA LEU A 68 5.04 -3.40 -2.35
C LEU A 68 4.76 -4.70 -3.13
N PHE A 69 3.57 -4.80 -3.71
CA PHE A 69 3.14 -5.91 -4.55
C PHE A 69 3.78 -5.89 -5.95
N ARG A 70 4.06 -4.71 -6.51
CA ARG A 70 4.34 -4.52 -7.94
C ARG A 70 5.41 -5.45 -8.51
N GLN A 71 6.50 -5.68 -7.79
CA GLN A 71 7.60 -6.52 -8.29
C GLN A 71 7.24 -8.00 -8.33
N SER A 72 6.48 -8.51 -7.37
CA SER A 72 6.05 -9.91 -7.40
C SER A 72 5.13 -10.22 -8.57
N LEU A 73 4.37 -9.22 -9.06
CA LEU A 73 3.48 -9.38 -10.21
C LEU A 73 4.21 -9.78 -11.50
N GLU A 74 5.47 -9.43 -11.66
CA GLU A 74 6.25 -9.81 -12.85
C GLU A 74 6.41 -11.35 -12.98
N HIS A 75 6.28 -12.07 -11.88
CA HIS A 75 6.35 -13.54 -11.88
C HIS A 75 5.00 -14.21 -12.14
N TYR A 76 3.86 -13.49 -12.11
CA TYR A 76 2.53 -14.09 -12.20
C TYR A 76 2.27 -14.78 -13.55
N ALA A 77 2.82 -14.26 -14.65
CA ALA A 77 2.69 -14.89 -15.95
C ALA A 77 3.29 -16.29 -15.97
N GLU A 78 4.52 -16.44 -15.45
CA GLU A 78 5.22 -17.70 -15.31
C GLU A 78 4.49 -18.63 -14.31
N VAL A 79 4.19 -18.11 -13.11
CA VAL A 79 3.61 -18.88 -12.00
C VAL A 79 2.25 -19.49 -12.35
N PHE A 80 1.43 -18.76 -13.08
CA PHE A 80 0.07 -19.20 -13.44
C PHE A 80 -0.04 -19.76 -14.87
N GLY A 81 1.04 -19.77 -15.64
CA GLY A 81 1.05 -20.26 -17.01
C GLY A 81 0.11 -19.50 -17.94
N VAL A 82 0.15 -18.16 -17.87
CA VAL A 82 -0.68 -17.25 -18.67
C VAL A 82 0.18 -16.15 -19.32
N ASP A 83 -0.27 -15.64 -20.46
CA ASP A 83 0.40 -14.49 -21.06
C ASP A 83 0.19 -13.22 -20.22
N LYS A 84 1.20 -12.36 -20.12
CA LYS A 84 1.12 -11.09 -19.39
C LYS A 84 -0.10 -10.26 -19.84
N ALA A 85 -0.38 -10.21 -21.13
CA ALA A 85 -1.51 -9.51 -21.70
C ALA A 85 -2.89 -10.09 -21.31
N ASP A 86 -2.95 -11.32 -20.80
CA ASP A 86 -4.16 -11.98 -20.30
C ASP A 86 -4.31 -11.88 -18.79
N ILE A 87 -3.42 -11.13 -18.11
CA ILE A 87 -3.54 -10.80 -16.70
C ILE A 87 -4.33 -9.50 -16.55
N THR A 88 -5.39 -9.55 -15.75
CA THR A 88 -6.18 -8.37 -15.38
C THR A 88 -5.98 -8.08 -13.90
N VAL A 89 -5.46 -6.91 -13.57
CA VAL A 89 -5.35 -6.41 -12.20
C VAL A 89 -6.60 -5.59 -11.88
N LEU A 90 -7.34 -6.01 -10.86
CA LEU A 90 -8.51 -5.30 -10.35
C LEU A 90 -8.14 -4.62 -9.04
N GLY A 91 -8.23 -3.30 -9.00
CA GLY A 91 -7.81 -2.51 -7.84
C GLY A 91 -8.65 -1.28 -7.52
N CYS A 92 -8.12 -0.43 -6.66
CA CYS A 92 -8.80 0.76 -6.14
C CYS A 92 -8.62 1.98 -7.05
N ASP A 93 -9.64 2.83 -7.12
CA ASP A 93 -9.58 4.09 -7.88
C ASP A 93 -8.54 5.08 -7.32
N SER A 94 -8.08 4.89 -6.09
CA SER A 94 -7.05 5.74 -5.47
C SER A 94 -5.75 5.83 -6.28
N TRP A 95 -5.40 4.80 -7.06
CA TRP A 95 -4.21 4.78 -7.91
C TRP A 95 -4.51 4.69 -9.42
N ARG A 96 -5.77 4.96 -9.81
CA ARG A 96 -6.22 4.88 -11.22
C ARG A 96 -5.36 5.72 -12.17
N LEU A 97 -5.00 6.93 -11.78
CA LEU A 97 -4.30 7.88 -12.68
C LEU A 97 -2.86 7.43 -13.02
N ILE A 98 -2.22 6.66 -12.15
CA ILE A 98 -0.85 6.16 -12.34
C ILE A 98 -0.81 4.71 -12.85
N SER A 99 -1.91 3.99 -12.72
CA SER A 99 -1.97 2.56 -13.05
C SER A 99 -1.56 2.21 -14.48
N PRO A 100 -1.89 3.00 -15.55
CA PRO A 100 -1.48 2.66 -16.90
C PRO A 100 0.03 2.63 -17.10
N LYS A 101 0.77 3.45 -16.35
CA LYS A 101 2.24 3.50 -16.40
C LYS A 101 2.88 2.44 -15.51
N ILE A 102 2.36 2.29 -14.29
CA ILE A 102 2.91 1.33 -13.33
C ILE A 102 2.67 -0.12 -13.75
N PHE A 103 1.52 -0.40 -14.37
CA PHE A 103 1.13 -1.74 -14.82
C PHE A 103 1.19 -1.90 -16.34
N GLU A 104 2.20 -1.31 -16.98
CA GLU A 104 2.38 -1.44 -18.42
C GLU A 104 2.46 -2.91 -18.86
N GLY A 105 1.71 -3.26 -19.90
CA GLY A 105 1.58 -4.63 -20.40
C GLY A 105 0.51 -5.49 -19.70
N TYR A 106 -0.13 -4.99 -18.64
CA TYR A 106 -1.26 -5.63 -17.98
C TYR A 106 -2.59 -4.92 -18.31
N LYS A 107 -3.69 -5.66 -18.20
CA LYS A 107 -5.02 -5.03 -18.17
C LYS A 107 -5.30 -4.55 -16.76
N VAL A 108 -5.71 -3.29 -16.61
CA VAL A 108 -6.04 -2.73 -15.30
C VAL A 108 -7.49 -2.29 -15.28
N ILE A 109 -8.20 -2.67 -14.23
CA ILE A 109 -9.55 -2.21 -13.92
C ILE A 109 -9.52 -1.65 -12.51
N THR A 110 -9.96 -0.41 -12.33
CA THR A 110 -10.08 0.19 -11.02
C THR A 110 -11.54 0.43 -10.66
N ILE A 111 -11.85 0.33 -9.38
CA ILE A 111 -13.20 0.56 -8.83
C ILE A 111 -13.13 1.49 -7.62
N ASP A 112 -14.19 2.25 -7.40
CA ASP A 112 -14.39 3.01 -6.17
C ASP A 112 -14.66 2.02 -5.00
N GLU A 113 -13.64 1.77 -4.20
CA GLU A 113 -13.69 0.83 -3.06
C GLU A 113 -14.67 1.27 -1.99
N HIS A 114 -14.87 2.58 -1.81
CA HIS A 114 -15.82 3.12 -0.85
C HIS A 114 -17.27 2.91 -1.31
N ALA A 115 -17.54 3.15 -2.58
CA ALA A 115 -18.85 2.88 -3.18
C ALA A 115 -19.14 1.37 -3.18
N TYR A 116 -18.15 0.53 -3.52
CA TYR A 116 -18.27 -0.93 -3.48
C TYR A 116 -18.62 -1.44 -2.09
N ALA A 117 -18.02 -0.88 -1.04
CA ALA A 117 -18.27 -1.24 0.34
C ALA A 117 -19.61 -0.74 0.90
N ARG A 118 -20.29 0.22 0.24
CA ARG A 118 -21.45 0.93 0.83
C ARG A 118 -22.69 0.94 -0.05
N LYS A 119 -22.53 0.97 -1.39
CA LYS A 119 -23.63 1.18 -2.34
C LYS A 119 -24.00 -0.13 -3.04
N LEU A 120 -25.18 -0.65 -2.75
CA LEU A 120 -25.68 -1.95 -3.20
C LEU A 120 -25.68 -2.12 -4.73
N MET A 121 -26.23 -1.14 -5.46
CA MET A 121 -26.30 -1.20 -6.92
C MET A 121 -24.92 -1.06 -7.58
N TYR A 122 -24.01 -0.27 -6.98
CA TYR A 122 -22.64 -0.19 -7.45
C TYR A 122 -21.92 -1.53 -7.27
N ARG A 123 -22.08 -2.16 -6.09
CA ARG A 123 -21.55 -3.49 -5.80
C ARG A 123 -22.06 -4.54 -6.79
N LEU A 124 -23.36 -4.58 -7.05
CA LEU A 124 -23.95 -5.50 -8.04
C LEU A 124 -23.33 -5.27 -9.44
N ARG A 125 -23.22 -4.01 -9.86
CA ARG A 125 -22.62 -3.65 -11.16
C ARG A 125 -21.16 -4.12 -11.28
N VAL A 126 -20.34 -3.88 -10.25
CA VAL A 126 -18.96 -4.34 -10.18
C VAL A 126 -18.89 -5.86 -10.19
N ASN A 127 -19.71 -6.53 -9.39
CA ASN A 127 -19.76 -7.99 -9.31
C ASN A 127 -20.15 -8.62 -10.66
N LEU A 128 -21.12 -8.06 -11.36
CA LEU A 128 -21.49 -8.50 -12.72
C LEU A 128 -20.35 -8.25 -13.72
N MET A 129 -19.63 -7.15 -13.61
CA MET A 129 -18.44 -6.87 -14.41
C MET A 129 -17.39 -7.95 -14.19
N VAL A 130 -17.02 -8.22 -12.93
CA VAL A 130 -16.03 -9.24 -12.55
C VAL A 130 -16.45 -10.62 -13.05
N ARG A 131 -17.73 -10.99 -12.87
CA ARG A 131 -18.27 -12.25 -13.38
C ARG A 131 -18.15 -12.38 -14.89
N ARG A 132 -18.42 -11.27 -15.63
CA ARG A 132 -18.31 -11.20 -17.08
C ARG A 132 -16.88 -11.24 -17.61
N LEU A 133 -15.85 -10.94 -16.78
CA LEU A 133 -14.45 -11.18 -17.18
C LEU A 133 -14.19 -12.65 -17.47
N ALA A 134 -14.94 -13.54 -16.86
CA ALA A 134 -14.83 -14.99 -17.00
C ALA A 134 -13.39 -15.49 -16.85
N PRO A 135 -12.67 -15.16 -15.76
CA PRO A 135 -11.28 -15.56 -15.60
C PRO A 135 -11.21 -17.09 -15.47
N LYS A 136 -10.14 -17.70 -16.02
CA LYS A 136 -9.81 -19.10 -15.76
C LYS A 136 -9.26 -19.26 -14.35
N ILE A 137 -8.43 -18.31 -13.93
CA ILE A 137 -7.78 -18.28 -12.62
C ILE A 137 -8.10 -16.94 -11.94
N THR A 138 -8.31 -16.94 -10.62
CA THR A 138 -8.36 -15.71 -9.82
C THR A 138 -7.42 -15.83 -8.64
N ALA A 139 -6.55 -14.85 -8.45
CA ALA A 139 -5.58 -14.79 -7.36
C ALA A 139 -5.77 -13.53 -6.49
N CYS A 140 -5.48 -13.66 -5.18
CA CYS A 140 -5.41 -12.54 -4.24
C CYS A 140 -4.37 -12.85 -3.17
N ASP A 141 -3.27 -12.12 -3.15
CA ASP A 141 -2.15 -12.35 -2.23
C ASP A 141 -2.04 -11.30 -1.10
N SER A 142 -3.04 -10.42 -0.95
CA SER A 142 -3.07 -9.43 0.14
C SER A 142 -3.30 -10.08 1.50
N TYR A 143 -2.49 -9.77 2.50
CA TYR A 143 -2.63 -10.28 3.86
C TYR A 143 -3.64 -9.48 4.70
N LEU A 144 -3.49 -8.15 4.76
CA LEU A 144 -4.38 -7.27 5.52
C LEU A 144 -5.60 -6.82 4.70
N ARG A 145 -6.26 -7.76 4.04
CA ARG A 145 -7.44 -7.48 3.19
C ARG A 145 -8.76 -7.53 3.95
N ARG A 146 -9.80 -7.04 3.32
CA ARG A 146 -11.17 -7.10 3.84
C ARG A 146 -11.95 -8.20 3.12
N ALA A 147 -12.44 -9.20 3.87
CA ALA A 147 -13.17 -10.35 3.32
C ALA A 147 -14.32 -9.94 2.39
N MET A 148 -15.15 -8.97 2.81
CA MET A 148 -16.30 -8.47 2.03
C MET A 148 -15.89 -7.59 0.83
N MET A 149 -14.61 -7.39 0.59
CA MET A 149 -14.08 -6.68 -0.58
C MET A 149 -13.28 -7.64 -1.46
N ALA A 150 -12.06 -8.00 -1.07
CA ALA A 150 -11.19 -8.83 -1.89
C ALA A 150 -11.74 -10.26 -2.04
N ASP A 151 -12.03 -10.96 -0.95
CA ASP A 151 -12.49 -12.35 -1.02
C ASP A 151 -13.87 -12.48 -1.66
N SER A 152 -14.76 -11.48 -1.48
CA SER A 152 -16.03 -11.47 -2.19
C SER A 152 -15.87 -11.33 -3.70
N LEU A 153 -14.91 -10.55 -4.19
CA LEU A 153 -14.61 -10.42 -5.62
C LEU A 153 -13.98 -11.70 -6.19
N VAL A 154 -13.06 -12.32 -5.44
CA VAL A 154 -12.54 -13.65 -5.77
C VAL A 154 -13.68 -14.65 -5.90
N TRP A 155 -14.57 -14.70 -4.92
CA TRP A 155 -15.70 -15.62 -4.90
C TRP A 155 -16.69 -15.37 -6.05
N VAL A 156 -17.05 -14.12 -6.31
CA VAL A 156 -18.00 -13.74 -7.38
C VAL A 156 -17.43 -14.02 -8.77
N SER A 157 -16.13 -13.97 -8.97
CA SER A 157 -15.49 -14.29 -10.26
C SER A 157 -15.87 -15.69 -10.74
N ALA A 158 -16.12 -16.59 -9.79
CA ALA A 158 -16.37 -18.03 -10.00
C ALA A 158 -15.39 -18.63 -11.01
N ALA A 159 -14.11 -18.29 -10.88
CA ALA A 159 -13.03 -18.83 -11.69
C ALA A 159 -12.93 -20.35 -11.54
N SER A 160 -12.29 -21.02 -12.50
CA SER A 160 -12.07 -22.48 -12.44
C SER A 160 -11.01 -22.88 -11.42
N ARG A 161 -10.08 -21.94 -11.10
CA ARG A 161 -9.07 -22.09 -10.05
C ARG A 161 -8.97 -20.78 -9.29
N THR A 162 -8.98 -20.86 -7.98
CA THR A 162 -8.87 -19.71 -7.06
C THR A 162 -7.71 -19.92 -6.09
N VAL A 163 -6.77 -18.99 -6.03
CA VAL A 163 -5.57 -19.06 -5.20
C VAL A 163 -5.46 -17.78 -4.36
N VAL A 164 -5.47 -17.91 -3.05
CA VAL A 164 -5.41 -16.75 -2.17
C VAL A 164 -4.37 -16.94 -1.07
N SER A 165 -3.80 -15.84 -0.56
CA SER A 165 -3.01 -15.90 0.67
C SER A 165 -3.90 -16.10 1.89
N MET A 166 -3.37 -16.71 2.95
CA MET A 166 -3.98 -16.68 4.27
C MET A 166 -4.04 -15.21 4.73
N PRO A 167 -5.23 -14.67 5.07
CA PRO A 167 -5.35 -13.28 5.52
C PRO A 167 -5.06 -13.13 7.01
N TYR A 168 -4.85 -11.88 7.45
CA TYR A 168 -5.00 -11.54 8.86
C TYR A 168 -6.47 -11.69 9.28
N VAL A 169 -6.71 -12.53 10.28
CA VAL A 169 -8.05 -12.81 10.79
C VAL A 169 -8.15 -12.40 12.24
N ASN A 170 -9.18 -11.62 12.56
CA ASN A 170 -9.56 -11.31 13.94
C ASN A 170 -10.97 -11.82 14.23
N GLU A 171 -11.37 -11.87 15.51
CA GLU A 171 -12.66 -12.39 15.94
C GLU A 171 -13.85 -11.81 15.15
N PRO A 172 -13.97 -10.47 14.97
CA PRO A 172 -15.09 -9.89 14.22
C PRO A 172 -15.18 -10.28 12.75
N THR A 173 -14.09 -10.73 12.13
CA THR A 173 -14.02 -11.05 10.68
C THR A 173 -13.92 -12.54 10.40
N ARG A 174 -13.76 -13.37 11.44
CA ARG A 174 -13.55 -14.81 11.32
C ARG A 174 -14.61 -15.52 10.47
N SER A 175 -15.87 -15.29 10.74
CA SER A 175 -16.97 -15.95 10.02
C SER A 175 -16.99 -15.58 8.54
N GLU A 176 -16.70 -14.32 8.20
CA GLU A 176 -16.64 -13.87 6.81
C GLU A 176 -15.48 -14.52 6.06
N PHE A 177 -14.29 -14.56 6.65
CA PHE A 177 -13.15 -15.27 6.05
C PHE A 177 -13.41 -16.77 5.95
N THR A 178 -13.97 -17.41 6.99
CA THR A 178 -14.37 -18.82 6.95
C THR A 178 -15.31 -19.10 5.78
N PHE A 179 -16.31 -18.23 5.55
CA PHE A 179 -17.25 -18.39 4.44
C PHE A 179 -16.53 -18.38 3.08
N TYR A 180 -15.70 -17.38 2.82
CA TYR A 180 -15.02 -17.26 1.52
C TYR A 180 -13.92 -18.29 1.35
N LEU A 181 -13.02 -18.45 2.34
CA LEU A 181 -11.87 -19.35 2.24
C LEU A 181 -12.26 -20.82 2.17
N SER A 182 -13.39 -21.20 2.75
CA SER A 182 -13.91 -22.59 2.59
C SER A 182 -14.37 -22.91 1.16
N GLN A 183 -14.34 -21.96 0.24
CA GLN A 183 -14.80 -22.07 -1.13
C GLN A 183 -13.71 -21.69 -2.16
N VAL A 184 -12.47 -21.52 -1.74
CA VAL A 184 -11.32 -21.36 -2.64
C VAL A 184 -10.57 -22.67 -2.78
N ASP A 185 -9.88 -22.84 -3.90
CA ASP A 185 -9.17 -24.11 -4.20
C ASP A 185 -7.85 -24.20 -3.42
N GLU A 186 -7.14 -23.08 -3.28
CA GLU A 186 -5.83 -23.03 -2.64
C GLU A 186 -5.72 -21.81 -1.71
N VAL A 187 -5.29 -22.07 -0.47
CA VAL A 187 -4.95 -21.01 0.52
C VAL A 187 -3.48 -21.14 0.86
N ILE A 188 -2.70 -20.13 0.55
CA ILE A 188 -1.24 -20.10 0.70
C ILE A 188 -0.87 -19.38 2.00
N ASP A 189 -0.16 -20.05 2.88
CA ASP A 189 0.44 -19.41 4.04
C ASP A 189 1.66 -18.60 3.61
N THR A 190 1.59 -17.28 3.83
CA THR A 190 2.67 -16.34 3.52
C THR A 190 3.45 -15.90 4.76
N GLY A 191 3.20 -16.50 5.89
CA GLY A 191 3.88 -16.28 7.17
C GLY A 191 3.04 -15.53 8.20
N PRO A 192 3.44 -15.59 9.49
CA PRO A 192 2.72 -14.96 10.58
C PRO A 192 2.86 -13.43 10.53
N TYR A 193 2.03 -12.71 11.31
CA TYR A 193 2.25 -11.29 11.59
C TYR A 193 3.42 -11.16 12.60
N PRO A 194 4.37 -10.23 12.41
CA PRO A 194 4.42 -9.11 11.45
C PRO A 194 5.38 -9.35 10.26
N THR A 195 5.20 -10.39 9.48
CA THR A 195 6.01 -10.56 8.25
C THR A 195 5.79 -9.38 7.30
N HIS A 196 6.86 -8.88 6.68
CA HIS A 196 6.79 -7.76 5.74
C HIS A 196 6.04 -8.13 4.45
N GLU A 197 5.20 -7.22 3.91
CA GLU A 197 4.36 -7.48 2.75
C GLU A 197 5.17 -7.88 1.50
N ILE A 198 6.33 -7.28 1.22
CA ILE A 198 7.22 -7.72 0.12
C ILE A 198 7.56 -9.21 0.27
N LEU A 199 7.97 -9.64 1.46
CA LEU A 199 8.31 -11.04 1.71
C LEU A 199 7.09 -11.96 1.52
N ARG A 200 5.90 -11.51 1.91
CA ARG A 200 4.64 -12.26 1.71
C ARG A 200 4.34 -12.46 0.23
N HIS A 201 4.45 -11.40 -0.56
CA HIS A 201 4.18 -11.46 -2.00
C HIS A 201 5.14 -12.43 -2.70
N PHE A 202 6.42 -12.40 -2.37
CA PHE A 202 7.41 -13.31 -2.94
C PHE A 202 7.25 -14.76 -2.42
N ARG A 203 6.85 -14.95 -1.16
CA ARG A 203 6.48 -16.30 -0.65
C ARG A 203 5.26 -16.84 -1.36
N PHE A 204 4.25 -16.02 -1.61
CA PHE A 204 3.06 -16.42 -2.35
C PHE A 204 3.42 -16.99 -3.72
N VAL A 205 4.12 -16.23 -4.55
CA VAL A 205 4.51 -16.69 -5.89
C VAL A 205 5.46 -17.88 -5.83
N SER A 206 6.37 -17.92 -4.88
CA SER A 206 7.31 -19.04 -4.69
C SER A 206 6.58 -20.34 -4.33
N THR A 207 5.63 -20.28 -3.42
CA THR A 207 4.85 -21.44 -2.98
C THR A 207 3.97 -21.96 -4.10
N VAL A 208 3.27 -21.08 -4.83
CA VAL A 208 2.41 -21.48 -5.96
C VAL A 208 3.21 -22.12 -7.10
N ALA A 209 4.42 -21.62 -7.35
CA ALA A 209 5.30 -22.15 -8.41
C ALA A 209 6.10 -23.38 -7.99
N GLY A 210 6.22 -23.67 -6.69
CA GLY A 210 7.18 -24.66 -6.19
C GLY A 210 8.65 -24.27 -6.45
N LYS A 211 8.95 -22.98 -6.59
CA LYS A 211 10.25 -22.40 -6.97
C LYS A 211 10.53 -21.17 -6.11
N ASN A 212 11.78 -20.95 -5.73
CA ASN A 212 12.15 -19.82 -4.91
C ASN A 212 12.39 -18.56 -5.77
N PHE A 213 11.59 -17.52 -5.56
CA PHE A 213 11.79 -16.18 -6.08
C PHE A 213 12.35 -15.29 -4.97
N GLN A 214 13.45 -14.62 -5.24
CA GLN A 214 14.08 -13.72 -4.27
C GLN A 214 13.30 -12.40 -4.17
N PRO A 215 13.04 -11.91 -2.94
CA PRO A 215 12.43 -10.60 -2.74
C PRO A 215 13.23 -9.49 -3.43
N GLN A 216 12.52 -8.55 -4.04
CA GLN A 216 13.11 -7.42 -4.73
C GLN A 216 12.48 -6.12 -4.22
N PRO A 217 13.26 -5.03 -4.12
CA PRO A 217 12.72 -3.72 -3.76
C PRO A 217 11.71 -3.23 -4.82
N PRO A 218 10.71 -2.45 -4.42
CA PRO A 218 9.79 -1.85 -5.37
C PRO A 218 10.55 -0.92 -6.33
N LYS A 219 10.29 -1.09 -7.61
CA LYS A 219 10.87 -0.26 -8.68
C LYS A 219 9.83 -0.01 -9.77
N ILE A 220 9.75 1.21 -10.23
CA ILE A 220 8.90 1.61 -11.34
C ILE A 220 9.69 2.45 -12.34
N ASN A 221 9.37 2.28 -13.62
CA ASN A 221 9.83 3.18 -14.67
C ASN A 221 8.79 4.27 -14.85
N TRP A 222 9.12 5.50 -14.46
CA TRP A 222 8.25 6.64 -14.64
C TRP A 222 8.74 7.50 -15.79
N PRO A 223 7.86 8.07 -16.62
CA PRO A 223 8.28 8.98 -17.68
C PRO A 223 9.05 10.16 -17.13
N ASP A 224 10.13 10.56 -17.82
CA ASP A 224 10.93 11.72 -17.45
C ASP A 224 10.20 13.02 -17.81
N GLN A 225 9.30 13.47 -16.94
CA GLN A 225 8.62 14.76 -17.05
C GLN A 225 9.16 15.70 -15.98
N ARG A 226 10.05 16.60 -16.40
CA ARG A 226 10.73 17.50 -15.48
C ARG A 226 9.79 18.61 -15.01
N PRO A 227 9.45 18.70 -13.70
CA PRO A 227 8.60 19.76 -13.19
C PRO A 227 9.31 21.11 -13.21
N ALA A 228 8.55 22.20 -13.31
CA ALA A 228 9.11 23.56 -13.30
C ALA A 228 10.01 23.82 -12.07
N LEU A 229 9.66 23.25 -10.93
CA LEU A 229 10.46 23.33 -9.71
C LEU A 229 11.89 22.79 -9.90
N ALA A 230 12.10 21.82 -10.74
CA ALA A 230 13.43 21.24 -10.99
C ALA A 230 14.34 22.13 -11.85
N ALA A 231 13.81 23.16 -12.51
CA ALA A 231 14.59 24.04 -13.38
C ALA A 231 15.55 24.97 -12.60
N ASP A 232 15.20 25.33 -11.37
CA ASP A 232 15.91 26.36 -10.60
C ASP A 232 16.86 25.79 -9.52
N GLY A 233 17.30 24.54 -9.59
CA GLY A 233 18.27 23.92 -8.67
C GLY A 233 17.65 22.82 -7.77
N PRO A 234 18.38 22.33 -6.77
CA PRO A 234 17.94 21.22 -5.94
C PRO A 234 16.73 21.58 -5.08
N TYR A 235 15.85 20.59 -4.88
CA TYR A 235 14.70 20.74 -4.00
C TYR A 235 14.36 19.46 -3.25
N ALA A 236 13.71 19.65 -2.11
CA ALA A 236 13.14 18.58 -1.31
C ALA A 236 11.61 18.59 -1.39
N VAL A 237 11.02 17.39 -1.44
CA VAL A 237 9.57 17.19 -1.31
C VAL A 237 9.27 16.73 0.10
N ILE A 238 8.42 17.45 0.81
CA ILE A 238 7.97 17.11 2.16
C ILE A 238 6.49 16.74 2.11
N ASN A 239 6.18 15.49 2.45
CA ASN A 239 4.81 14.99 2.59
C ASN A 239 4.47 14.75 4.07
N PRO A 240 3.96 15.76 4.78
CA PRO A 240 3.62 15.65 6.19
C PRO A 240 2.27 14.93 6.41
N GLY A 241 1.55 14.58 5.33
CA GLY A 241 0.23 13.98 5.33
C GLY A 241 0.12 12.57 5.86
N SER A 242 -1.06 12.23 6.40
CA SER A 242 -1.51 10.86 6.65
C SER A 242 -3.02 10.86 6.90
N ASN A 243 -3.70 9.79 6.49
CA ASN A 243 -5.13 9.59 6.74
C ASN A 243 -5.46 9.49 8.25
N GLU A 244 -4.53 8.98 9.06
CA GLU A 244 -4.67 8.90 10.52
C GLU A 244 -3.87 10.04 11.16
N PRO A 245 -4.52 10.97 11.89
CA PRO A 245 -3.85 12.11 12.51
C PRO A 245 -2.66 11.71 13.39
N GLY A 246 -2.78 10.65 14.16
CA GLY A 246 -1.72 10.17 15.05
C GLY A 246 -0.43 9.76 14.34
N ARG A 247 -0.48 9.43 13.06
CA ARG A 247 0.70 9.05 12.25
C ARG A 247 1.47 10.23 11.68
N ARG A 248 0.96 11.45 11.86
CA ARG A 248 1.58 12.67 11.34
C ARG A 248 2.67 13.14 12.29
N TRP A 249 3.90 13.14 11.83
CA TRP A 249 4.98 13.75 12.62
C TRP A 249 4.67 15.23 12.86
N PRO A 250 5.02 15.83 14.03
CA PRO A 250 4.69 17.21 14.34
C PRO A 250 5.10 18.17 13.23
N PHE A 251 4.19 19.01 12.76
CA PHE A 251 4.47 19.89 11.61
C PHE A 251 5.62 20.87 11.89
N ALA A 252 5.75 21.35 13.13
CA ALA A 252 6.88 22.19 13.55
C ALA A 252 8.23 21.49 13.35
N SER A 253 8.28 20.16 13.47
CA SER A 253 9.51 19.40 13.22
C SER A 253 9.85 19.34 11.73
N TYR A 254 8.84 19.23 10.85
CA TYR A 254 9.05 19.39 9.40
C TYR A 254 9.54 20.80 9.04
N VAL A 255 9.00 21.83 9.70
CA VAL A 255 9.45 23.22 9.52
C VAL A 255 10.92 23.37 9.90
N ALA A 256 11.34 22.81 11.03
CA ALA A 256 12.75 22.86 11.46
C ALA A 256 13.70 22.21 10.43
N VAL A 257 13.32 21.08 9.84
CA VAL A 257 14.09 20.42 8.77
C VAL A 257 14.07 21.27 7.48
N ALA A 258 12.90 21.83 7.11
CA ALA A 258 12.77 22.70 5.94
C ALA A 258 13.65 23.97 6.05
N GLU A 259 13.77 24.55 7.25
CA GLU A 259 14.63 25.71 7.49
C GLU A 259 16.12 25.38 7.26
N LYS A 260 16.56 24.19 7.67
CA LYS A 260 17.93 23.73 7.42
C LYS A 260 18.18 23.51 5.92
N LEU A 261 17.23 22.96 5.17
CA LEU A 261 17.30 22.80 3.72
C LEU A 261 17.39 24.17 3.02
N LEU A 262 16.55 25.13 3.40
CA LEU A 262 16.58 26.49 2.86
C LEU A 262 17.92 27.19 3.14
N ALA A 263 18.52 27.01 4.33
CA ALA A 263 19.81 27.55 4.68
C ALA A 263 20.95 26.99 3.81
N MET A 264 20.80 25.77 3.28
CA MET A 264 21.70 25.16 2.30
C MET A 264 21.44 25.60 0.84
N GLY A 265 20.48 26.52 0.62
CA GLY A 265 20.10 26.97 -0.72
C GLY A 265 19.16 26.01 -1.47
N TRP A 266 18.64 24.98 -0.81
CA TRP A 266 17.61 24.11 -1.39
C TRP A 266 16.24 24.76 -1.39
N ARG A 267 15.39 24.33 -2.30
CA ARG A 267 13.97 24.67 -2.27
C ARG A 267 13.18 23.57 -1.60
N VAL A 268 12.02 23.91 -1.08
CA VAL A 268 11.14 22.98 -0.36
C VAL A 268 9.74 23.03 -0.96
N ALA A 269 9.20 21.87 -1.33
CA ALA A 269 7.83 21.71 -1.76
C ALA A 269 7.04 20.89 -0.73
N PHE A 270 6.07 21.52 -0.06
CA PHE A 270 5.10 20.79 0.75
C PHE A 270 4.00 20.22 -0.14
N VAL A 271 3.75 18.92 0.00
CA VAL A 271 2.74 18.19 -0.77
C VAL A 271 1.74 17.48 0.14
N GLY A 272 0.61 17.08 -0.41
CA GLY A 272 -0.44 16.39 0.32
C GLY A 272 -1.81 16.64 -0.32
N THR A 273 -2.83 16.01 0.21
CA THR A 273 -4.22 16.25 -0.20
C THR A 273 -4.74 17.56 0.42
N ARG A 274 -5.80 18.13 -0.18
CA ARG A 274 -6.43 19.36 0.35
C ARG A 274 -6.90 19.21 1.79
N GLY A 275 -7.32 18.01 2.20
CA GLY A 275 -7.75 17.70 3.58
C GLY A 275 -6.61 17.59 4.59
N GLU A 276 -5.34 17.66 4.14
CA GLU A 276 -4.15 17.50 4.98
C GLU A 276 -3.48 18.81 5.38
N ARG A 277 -4.18 19.92 5.28
CA ARG A 277 -3.72 21.26 5.77
C ARG A 277 -4.11 21.48 7.24
N TRP A 278 -3.78 20.54 8.12
CA TRP A 278 -4.17 20.61 9.54
C TRP A 278 -3.44 21.68 10.36
N ASP A 279 -2.24 22.07 9.96
CA ASP A 279 -1.52 23.22 10.51
C ASP A 279 -1.36 24.30 9.43
N ALA A 280 -2.51 24.81 8.99
CA ALA A 280 -2.58 25.78 7.91
C ALA A 280 -1.77 27.06 8.22
N LYS A 281 -1.73 27.49 9.49
CA LYS A 281 -1.01 28.69 9.89
C LYS A 281 0.50 28.55 9.67
N LEU A 282 1.10 27.49 10.21
CA LEU A 282 2.55 27.24 10.01
C LEU A 282 2.88 27.01 8.54
N LEU A 283 2.02 26.32 7.80
CA LEU A 283 2.22 26.09 6.37
C LEU A 283 2.15 27.41 5.57
N ASP A 284 1.17 28.28 5.88
CA ASP A 284 1.03 29.57 5.23
C ASP A 284 2.21 30.49 5.58
N ASP A 285 2.72 30.45 6.81
CA ASP A 285 3.92 31.20 7.22
C ASP A 285 5.17 30.71 6.48
N MET A 286 5.31 29.39 6.32
CA MET A 286 6.40 28.80 5.53
C MET A 286 6.29 29.16 4.04
N ALA A 287 5.09 29.13 3.46
CA ALA A 287 4.86 29.42 2.04
C ALA A 287 5.16 30.87 1.63
N ARG A 288 5.29 31.81 2.60
CA ARG A 288 5.73 33.20 2.36
C ARG A 288 7.24 33.31 2.23
N ARG A 289 8.00 32.30 2.61
CA ARG A 289 9.48 32.34 2.53
C ARG A 289 9.95 32.08 1.12
N PRO A 290 10.99 32.78 0.63
CA PRO A 290 11.64 32.45 -0.64
C PRO A 290 12.08 30.96 -0.69
N GLY A 291 11.89 30.30 -1.81
CA GLY A 291 12.27 28.92 -1.99
C GLY A 291 11.27 27.89 -1.46
N VAL A 292 10.14 28.30 -0.87
CA VAL A 292 9.09 27.39 -0.40
C VAL A 292 7.89 27.41 -1.33
N SER A 293 7.39 26.23 -1.68
CA SER A 293 6.18 26.03 -2.47
C SER A 293 5.16 25.20 -1.69
N ASP A 294 3.98 25.73 -1.43
CA ASP A 294 2.85 24.96 -0.93
C ASP A 294 2.05 24.40 -2.11
N LEU A 295 2.21 23.10 -2.35
CA LEU A 295 1.51 22.34 -3.38
C LEU A 295 0.40 21.44 -2.80
N THR A 296 0.05 21.61 -1.52
CA THR A 296 -0.98 20.84 -0.85
C THR A 296 -2.35 21.00 -1.53
N GLY A 297 -2.89 19.88 -2.05
CA GLY A 297 -4.14 19.86 -2.80
C GLY A 297 -4.07 20.50 -4.19
N ARG A 298 -2.87 20.76 -4.70
CA ARG A 298 -2.62 21.41 -6.00
C ARG A 298 -1.93 20.49 -7.01
N THR A 299 -1.62 19.27 -6.64
CA THR A 299 -1.04 18.26 -7.53
C THR A 299 -1.98 17.09 -7.70
N THR A 300 -2.07 16.58 -8.91
CA THR A 300 -2.58 15.24 -9.20
C THR A 300 -1.54 14.18 -8.79
N LEU A 301 -1.94 12.93 -8.73
CA LEU A 301 -1.00 11.85 -8.40
C LEU A 301 0.14 11.70 -9.43
N PRO A 302 -0.07 11.81 -10.76
CA PRO A 302 1.02 11.87 -11.73
C PRO A 302 1.97 13.05 -11.52
N GLU A 303 1.47 14.26 -11.30
CA GLU A 303 2.32 15.44 -11.02
C GLU A 303 3.12 15.29 -9.72
N LEU A 304 2.56 14.63 -8.69
CA LEU A 304 3.31 14.27 -7.49
C LEU A 304 4.43 13.28 -7.82
N MET A 305 4.18 12.30 -8.71
CA MET A 305 5.21 11.38 -9.18
C MET A 305 6.34 12.12 -9.91
N ASP A 306 6.01 13.06 -10.80
CA ASP A 306 6.98 13.90 -11.51
C ASP A 306 7.84 14.72 -10.53
N LEU A 307 7.20 15.32 -9.52
CA LEU A 307 7.91 16.05 -8.46
C LEU A 307 8.86 15.14 -7.68
N MET A 308 8.41 13.95 -7.27
CA MET A 308 9.26 13.04 -6.48
C MET A 308 10.37 12.42 -7.32
N ASN A 309 10.13 12.14 -8.61
CA ASN A 309 11.12 11.55 -9.52
C ASN A 309 12.37 12.45 -9.72
N HIS A 310 12.20 13.77 -9.58
CA HIS A 310 13.28 14.75 -9.72
C HIS A 310 13.72 15.38 -8.41
N ALA A 311 13.18 14.96 -7.28
CA ALA A 311 13.54 15.49 -5.98
C ALA A 311 14.91 14.99 -5.55
N GLY A 312 15.76 15.87 -5.04
CA GLY A 312 17.01 15.48 -4.40
C GLY A 312 16.82 14.86 -3.01
N LEU A 313 15.65 15.05 -2.41
CA LEU A 313 15.24 14.45 -1.14
C LEU A 313 13.72 14.41 -1.03
N VAL A 314 13.18 13.30 -0.53
CA VAL A 314 11.77 13.17 -0.14
C VAL A 314 11.69 12.81 1.34
N ILE A 315 10.90 13.55 2.11
CA ILE A 315 10.63 13.28 3.52
C ILE A 315 9.14 13.03 3.69
N SER A 316 8.76 11.86 4.19
CA SER A 316 7.36 11.47 4.30
C SER A 316 7.09 10.68 5.57
N ASN A 317 5.86 10.76 6.09
CA ASN A 317 5.36 9.73 7.00
C ASN A 317 5.23 8.39 6.26
N ASP A 318 5.08 7.30 7.00
CA ASP A 318 4.71 5.98 6.47
C ASP A 318 3.34 6.04 5.78
N THR A 319 3.33 6.35 4.48
CA THR A 319 2.13 6.54 3.64
C THR A 319 2.42 6.18 2.18
N GLY A 320 1.39 6.15 1.34
CA GLY A 320 1.54 5.85 -0.10
C GLY A 320 2.64 6.64 -0.83
N PRO A 321 2.75 7.96 -0.67
CA PRO A 321 3.83 8.76 -1.25
C PRO A 321 5.25 8.30 -0.88
N ALA A 322 5.49 7.82 0.34
CA ALA A 322 6.79 7.24 0.73
C ALA A 322 7.17 6.05 -0.15
N HIS A 323 6.23 5.10 -0.32
CA HIS A 323 6.46 3.92 -1.16
C HIS A 323 6.61 4.27 -2.64
N LEU A 324 5.89 5.29 -3.12
CA LEU A 324 6.04 5.80 -4.49
C LEU A 324 7.42 6.41 -4.72
N SER A 325 7.89 7.27 -3.84
CA SER A 325 9.20 7.92 -3.97
C SER A 325 10.34 6.91 -3.90
N ILE A 326 10.25 5.91 -3.02
CA ILE A 326 11.21 4.81 -2.95
C ILE A 326 11.24 4.05 -4.27
N ALA A 327 10.07 3.70 -4.82
CA ALA A 327 9.96 2.95 -6.07
C ALA A 327 10.44 3.73 -7.31
N LEU A 328 10.39 5.06 -7.26
CA LEU A 328 10.96 5.98 -8.27
C LEU A 328 12.48 6.06 -8.21
N GLY A 329 13.11 5.60 -7.11
CA GLY A 329 14.53 5.76 -6.88
C GLY A 329 14.93 7.11 -6.28
N ALA A 330 13.97 7.93 -5.86
CA ALA A 330 14.27 9.20 -5.19
C ALA A 330 14.84 8.98 -3.79
N PRO A 331 15.85 9.76 -3.34
CA PRO A 331 16.36 9.69 -1.97
C PRO A 331 15.21 9.96 -0.98
N THR A 332 14.84 8.97 -0.19
CA THR A 332 13.61 9.02 0.63
C THR A 332 13.88 8.69 2.08
N LEU A 333 13.50 9.59 2.98
CA LEU A 333 13.45 9.35 4.40
C LEU A 333 12.00 9.17 4.84
N VAL A 334 11.71 8.05 5.49
CA VAL A 334 10.39 7.70 6.01
C VAL A 334 10.36 7.78 7.51
N ILE A 335 9.42 8.56 8.05
CA ILE A 335 9.13 8.67 9.48
C ILE A 335 8.15 7.57 9.86
N VAL A 336 8.59 6.64 10.71
CA VAL A 336 7.89 5.39 10.97
C VAL A 336 7.32 5.35 12.39
N GLY A 337 6.06 4.99 12.49
CA GLY A 337 5.39 4.70 13.76
C GLY A 337 5.23 3.20 14.02
N GLY A 338 4.85 2.84 15.25
CA GLY A 338 4.83 1.46 15.74
C GLY A 338 3.63 0.60 15.32
N GLY A 339 2.61 1.16 14.63
CA GLY A 339 1.33 0.47 14.45
C GLY A 339 1.39 -0.86 13.69
N HIS A 340 2.04 -0.86 12.54
CA HIS A 340 2.32 -2.04 11.70
C HIS A 340 3.82 -2.16 11.41
N PHE A 341 4.62 -1.91 12.44
CA PHE A 341 6.07 -1.93 12.33
C PHE A 341 6.57 -3.24 11.72
N THR A 342 7.52 -3.15 10.79
CA THR A 342 8.06 -4.25 9.99
C THR A 342 7.07 -4.97 9.06
N SER A 343 5.77 -4.63 9.07
CA SER A 343 4.83 -5.19 8.08
C SER A 343 4.88 -4.43 6.75
N PHE A 344 5.06 -3.11 6.79
CA PHE A 344 5.16 -2.25 5.61
C PHE A 344 6.46 -1.47 5.57
N VAL A 345 6.93 -1.01 6.72
CA VAL A 345 8.18 -0.28 6.95
C VAL A 345 8.71 -0.61 8.36
N PRO A 346 10.04 -0.61 8.56
CA PRO A 346 11.12 -0.53 7.57
C PRO A 346 11.11 -1.70 6.59
N TYR A 347 11.65 -1.50 5.39
CA TYR A 347 11.81 -2.60 4.43
C TYR A 347 12.82 -3.63 4.97
N PRO A 348 12.62 -4.92 4.64
CA PRO A 348 13.59 -5.95 5.01
C PRO A 348 14.90 -5.72 4.26
N GLU A 349 16.02 -6.02 4.89
CA GLU A 349 17.36 -5.84 4.31
C GLU A 349 17.49 -6.45 2.90
N SER A 350 16.88 -7.62 2.68
CA SER A 350 16.88 -8.33 1.40
C SER A 350 16.10 -7.60 0.28
N ALA A 351 15.33 -6.57 0.58
CA ALA A 351 14.51 -5.82 -0.37
C ALA A 351 14.47 -4.31 -0.06
N CYS A 352 15.45 -3.80 0.65
CA CYS A 352 15.61 -2.37 0.94
C CYS A 352 16.53 -1.74 -0.11
N PRO A 353 16.07 -0.79 -0.91
CA PRO A 353 16.96 -0.11 -1.87
C PRO A 353 17.80 0.96 -1.17
N ASP A 354 18.95 1.30 -1.75
CA ASP A 354 19.92 2.23 -1.18
C ASP A 354 19.38 3.68 -1.03
N ASN A 355 18.37 4.04 -1.81
CA ASN A 355 17.72 5.35 -1.76
C ASN A 355 16.71 5.51 -0.61
N ALA A 356 16.49 4.49 0.23
CA ALA A 356 15.51 4.53 1.32
C ALA A 356 16.17 4.52 2.69
N ARG A 357 15.70 5.40 3.58
CA ARG A 357 16.03 5.38 5.02
C ARG A 357 14.76 5.46 5.83
N PHE A 358 14.79 4.80 7.00
CA PHE A 358 13.64 4.71 7.90
C PHE A 358 14.07 5.16 9.30
N ILE A 359 13.36 6.16 9.84
CA ILE A 359 13.62 6.64 11.20
C ILE A 359 12.43 6.35 12.10
N TYR A 360 12.71 5.83 13.29
CA TYR A 360 11.68 5.45 14.26
C TYR A 360 12.24 5.50 15.68
N LYS A 361 11.34 5.61 16.65
CA LYS A 361 11.66 5.49 18.07
C LYS A 361 10.92 4.30 18.63
N GLN A 362 11.61 3.19 18.81
CA GLN A 362 11.00 1.95 19.31
C GLN A 362 10.45 2.12 20.72
N MET A 363 9.26 1.57 20.93
CA MET A 363 8.55 1.51 22.21
C MET A 363 7.99 0.11 22.42
N ASP A 364 7.73 -0.26 23.68
CA ASP A 364 7.22 -1.59 24.06
C ASP A 364 5.84 -1.91 23.46
N CYS A 365 5.07 -0.87 23.05
CA CYS A 365 3.75 -1.00 22.48
C CYS A 365 3.73 -1.13 20.95
N TYR A 366 4.86 -1.36 20.27
CA TYR A 366 4.90 -1.56 18.82
C TYR A 366 4.03 -2.77 18.41
N HIS A 367 3.57 -2.78 17.16
CA HIS A 367 2.59 -3.70 16.62
C HIS A 367 1.15 -3.51 17.17
N CYS A 368 0.83 -2.30 17.63
CA CYS A 368 -0.46 -1.96 18.22
C CYS A 368 -1.62 -1.79 17.21
N PHE A 369 -1.41 -2.04 15.92
CA PHE A 369 -2.42 -1.83 14.86
C PHE A 369 -3.03 -0.44 14.87
N TRP A 370 -2.24 0.59 15.23
CA TRP A 370 -2.67 1.98 15.41
C TRP A 370 -3.73 2.17 16.51
N ARG A 371 -3.93 1.17 17.37
CA ARG A 371 -4.79 1.25 18.57
C ARG A 371 -3.95 1.69 19.75
N CYS A 372 -3.56 2.96 19.76
CA CYS A 372 -2.70 3.52 20.79
C CYS A 372 -3.50 3.83 22.06
N ASP A 373 -3.13 3.24 23.16
CA ASP A 373 -3.65 3.48 24.52
C ASP A 373 -2.90 4.59 25.26
N LYS A 374 -1.77 5.07 24.69
CA LYS A 374 -0.89 6.08 25.29
C LYS A 374 -1.20 7.52 24.83
N ARG A 375 -2.30 7.76 24.10
CA ARG A 375 -2.75 9.10 23.71
C ARG A 375 -4.10 9.42 24.33
N ALA A 376 -4.30 10.66 24.79
CA ALA A 376 -5.55 11.09 25.41
C ALA A 376 -6.69 11.29 24.40
N SER A 377 -6.38 11.60 23.14
CA SER A 377 -7.37 11.77 22.09
C SER A 377 -6.93 11.17 20.75
N LYS A 378 -7.92 10.87 19.89
CA LYS A 378 -7.66 10.37 18.52
C LYS A 378 -7.00 11.41 17.59
N PHE A 379 -6.92 12.66 18.00
CA PHE A 379 -6.32 13.74 17.22
C PHE A 379 -4.85 13.97 17.58
N GLU A 380 -4.40 13.44 18.70
CA GLU A 380 -3.01 13.54 19.12
C GLU A 380 -2.10 12.67 18.27
N VAL A 381 -0.87 13.13 18.08
CA VAL A 381 0.20 12.35 17.45
C VAL A 381 0.51 11.14 18.31
N PHE A 382 0.79 10.00 17.69
CA PHE A 382 1.25 8.82 18.42
C PHE A 382 2.58 9.12 19.12
N PRO A 383 2.73 8.79 20.40
CA PRO A 383 3.96 9.07 21.15
C PRO A 383 5.23 8.53 20.48
N CYS A 384 5.15 7.38 19.81
CA CYS A 384 6.27 6.80 19.06
C CYS A 384 6.67 7.63 17.82
N VAL A 385 5.76 8.41 17.26
CA VAL A 385 6.03 9.33 16.15
C VAL A 385 6.49 10.69 16.70
N ALA A 386 5.82 11.20 17.74
CA ALA A 386 6.16 12.48 18.38
C ALA A 386 7.55 12.47 19.02
N ALA A 387 8.01 11.32 19.48
CA ALA A 387 9.32 11.17 20.14
C ALA A 387 10.53 11.18 19.20
N ILE A 388 10.31 11.27 17.88
CA ILE A 388 11.41 11.35 16.89
C ILE A 388 11.90 12.81 16.81
N PRO A 389 13.17 13.11 17.25
CA PRO A 389 13.68 14.46 17.23
C PRO A 389 13.96 14.99 15.79
N ALA A 390 13.74 16.26 15.57
CA ALA A 390 14.04 16.89 14.27
C ALA A 390 15.53 16.84 13.89
N ASP A 391 16.41 16.91 14.87
CA ASP A 391 17.86 16.83 14.64
C ASP A 391 18.31 15.43 14.22
N ASP A 392 17.70 14.37 14.75
CA ASP A 392 17.97 13.00 14.30
C ASP A 392 17.51 12.80 12.86
N VAL A 393 16.31 13.34 12.51
CA VAL A 393 15.79 13.35 11.14
C VAL A 393 16.75 14.10 10.20
N TRP A 394 17.25 15.25 10.64
CA TRP A 394 18.18 16.04 9.85
C TRP A 394 19.50 15.29 9.58
N THR A 395 20.08 14.65 10.60
CA THR A 395 21.29 13.86 10.44
C THR A 395 21.16 12.79 9.37
N VAL A 396 20.01 12.10 9.34
CA VAL A 396 19.75 11.09 8.30
C VAL A 396 19.53 11.73 6.92
N CYS A 397 18.88 12.91 6.86
CA CYS A 397 18.74 13.65 5.59
C CYS A 397 20.10 14.06 5.03
N GLU A 398 21.02 14.56 5.84
CA GLU A 398 22.37 14.96 5.40
C GLU A 398 23.14 13.76 4.84
N SER A 399 23.14 12.62 5.53
CA SER A 399 23.76 11.39 5.05
C SER A 399 23.20 10.98 3.69
N LEU A 400 21.89 10.90 3.57
CA LEU A 400 21.21 10.47 2.34
C LEU A 400 21.49 11.41 1.15
N MET A 401 21.51 12.74 1.38
CA MET A 401 21.82 13.73 0.35
C MET A 401 23.29 13.61 -0.12
N ASN A 402 24.23 13.42 0.80
CA ASN A 402 25.65 13.27 0.48
C ASN A 402 25.94 12.00 -0.32
N GLU A 403 25.32 10.88 0.05
CA GLU A 403 25.42 9.62 -0.66
C GLU A 403 24.92 9.76 -2.10
N TYR A 404 23.73 10.36 -2.27
CA TYR A 404 23.11 10.55 -3.59
C TYR A 404 23.92 11.49 -4.49
N GLN A 405 24.46 12.58 -3.96
CA GLN A 405 25.30 13.50 -4.71
C GLN A 405 26.62 12.83 -5.17
N SER A 406 27.21 12.00 -4.33
CA SER A 406 28.42 11.26 -4.66
C SER A 406 28.21 10.23 -5.78
N GLU A 407 27.03 9.60 -5.83
CA GLU A 407 26.66 8.66 -6.91
C GLU A 407 26.38 9.37 -8.23
N SER A 408 25.67 10.52 -8.17
CA SER A 408 25.36 11.34 -9.34
C SER A 408 26.59 11.98 -9.97
N ALA A 409 27.68 12.15 -9.20
CA ALA A 409 28.96 12.69 -9.66
C ALA A 409 29.92 11.61 -10.24
N ARG A 410 29.60 10.31 -10.11
CA ARG A 410 30.38 9.24 -10.75
C ARG A 410 30.11 9.25 -12.26
N PRO A 411 31.12 9.40 -13.12
CA PRO A 411 30.93 9.27 -14.56
C PRO A 411 30.37 7.88 -14.83
N MET A 412 29.31 7.81 -15.65
CA MET A 412 28.79 6.54 -16.16
C MET A 412 30.00 5.78 -16.78
N ALA A 413 30.39 4.67 -16.14
CA ALA A 413 31.36 3.79 -16.71
C ALA A 413 30.82 3.35 -18.07
N ALA A 414 31.54 3.74 -19.13
CA ALA A 414 31.21 3.35 -20.48
C ALA A 414 31.28 1.81 -20.56
N GLY A 415 30.11 1.18 -20.65
CA GLY A 415 29.92 -0.25 -20.87
C GLY A 415 29.65 -0.52 -22.34
#